data_6d250798609025addd2602a68b70e930
#
_entry.id   6d250798609025addd2602a68b70e930
#
_cell.length_a   1.000
_cell.length_b   1.000
_cell.length_c   1.000
_cell.angle_alpha   90.00
_cell.angle_beta   90.00
_cell.angle_gamma   90.00
#
_symmetry.space_group_name_H-M   'P 1'
#
loop_
_entity.id
_entity.type
_entity.pdbx_description
1 polymer ?
#
loop_
_entity_poly.entity_id
_entity_poly.type
_entity_poly.pdbx_seq_one_letter_code
_entity_poly.pdbx_strand_id
1 'polypeptide(L)'
;MAQKRDYYEVLGVGRSASTDEIRKAYKRLAKKYHPDYNPGDKKAEANFKEVSEAYAVLANDESRKKYDTFGHQGPGAGPGFDFSGFDFRNMRGNYSSGGETFSGSFGDILSELFGGRGGRARGGGGRGQPFGGFGGFGGFEDPAALGGRDLQYRMAIDFMLAAKGGVTKLQVPREGREDTVSVRIPAGVDNGQTIRIKGKGEVGPRGPAGDLLIEVTIEPHKFFKREGLDLFCTLPITIAEAVLGAKVQAPTLDGGVTITIPPGTQGGQTLRVRGRGIRKKAGAEGDLYVAVTIVVPKRIDEKSKSLIQEFDRENPLQPRAGLVE
;
A
#
# COMPACT_ATOMS: atom_id res chain seq x y z
N MET A 1 -10.35 31.60 -34.29
CA MET A 1 -9.69 30.52 -33.57
C MET A 1 -9.34 31.03 -32.17
N ALA A 2 -9.86 30.42 -31.10
CA ALA A 2 -9.56 30.86 -29.74
C ALA A 2 -8.07 30.60 -29.44
N GLN A 3 -7.34 31.65 -29.10
CA GLN A 3 -5.93 31.60 -28.73
C GLN A 3 -5.81 30.78 -27.40
N LYS A 4 -5.08 29.66 -27.41
CA LYS A 4 -4.84 28.86 -26.21
C LYS A 4 -4.11 29.74 -25.17
N ARG A 5 -4.54 29.68 -23.90
CA ARG A 5 -3.93 30.43 -22.79
C ARG A 5 -2.54 29.87 -22.49
N ASP A 6 -1.63 30.72 -22.02
CA ASP A 6 -0.29 30.30 -21.57
C ASP A 6 -0.42 29.29 -20.41
N TYR A 7 0.34 28.19 -20.45
CA TYR A 7 0.28 27.15 -19.45
C TYR A 7 0.66 27.62 -18.05
N TYR A 8 1.54 28.60 -17.94
CA TYR A 8 1.87 29.23 -16.65
C TYR A 8 0.68 30.03 -16.11
N GLU A 9 -0.05 30.73 -16.97
CA GLU A 9 -1.29 31.45 -16.59
C GLU A 9 -2.40 30.46 -16.20
N VAL A 10 -2.55 29.35 -16.89
CA VAL A 10 -3.53 28.30 -16.56
C VAL A 10 -3.30 27.74 -15.18
N LEU A 11 -2.04 27.51 -14.78
CA LEU A 11 -1.69 27.07 -13.44
C LEU A 11 -1.64 28.20 -12.41
N GLY A 12 -1.64 29.47 -12.85
CA GLY A 12 -1.53 30.64 -11.96
C GLY A 12 -0.17 30.74 -11.27
N VAL A 13 0.91 30.43 -11.99
CA VAL A 13 2.30 30.50 -11.53
C VAL A 13 3.13 31.36 -12.47
N GLY A 14 4.24 31.91 -11.99
CA GLY A 14 5.18 32.66 -12.83
C GLY A 14 6.01 31.73 -13.72
N ARG A 15 6.55 32.25 -14.83
CA ARG A 15 7.44 31.50 -15.74
C ARG A 15 8.74 31.03 -15.06
N SER A 16 9.15 31.66 -13.98
CA SER A 16 10.30 31.27 -13.16
C SER A 16 9.97 30.30 -12.05
N ALA A 17 8.71 29.82 -11.94
CA ALA A 17 8.28 28.90 -10.90
C ALA A 17 9.08 27.59 -10.94
N SER A 18 9.43 27.11 -9.75
CA SER A 18 10.06 25.80 -9.57
C SER A 18 9.09 24.64 -9.88
N THR A 19 9.63 23.47 -10.16
CA THR A 19 8.82 22.25 -10.41
C THR A 19 7.91 21.91 -9.22
N ASP A 20 8.35 22.24 -7.98
CA ASP A 20 7.54 22.05 -6.77
C ASP A 20 6.37 23.03 -6.67
N GLU A 21 6.56 24.27 -7.07
CA GLU A 21 5.50 25.28 -7.13
C GLU A 21 4.46 24.94 -8.19
N ILE A 22 4.89 24.49 -9.36
CA ILE A 22 4.03 23.98 -10.44
C ILE A 22 3.19 22.80 -9.92
N ARG A 23 3.82 21.83 -9.23
CA ARG A 23 3.14 20.68 -8.64
C ARG A 23 2.10 21.08 -7.58
N LYS A 24 2.43 22.03 -6.71
CA LYS A 24 1.50 22.54 -5.68
C LYS A 24 0.30 23.25 -6.32
N ALA A 25 0.53 24.08 -7.33
CA ALA A 25 -0.51 24.80 -8.07
C ALA A 25 -1.47 23.81 -8.75
N TYR A 26 -0.91 22.80 -9.43
CA TYR A 26 -1.69 21.73 -10.06
C TYR A 26 -2.58 21.00 -9.04
N LYS A 27 -2.01 20.50 -7.92
CA LYS A 27 -2.79 19.79 -6.90
C LYS A 27 -3.97 20.62 -6.37
N ARG A 28 -3.76 21.92 -6.16
CA ARG A 28 -4.80 22.86 -5.71
C ARG A 28 -5.92 23.01 -6.74
N LEU A 29 -5.56 23.22 -8.02
CA LEU A 29 -6.53 23.43 -9.10
C LEU A 29 -7.24 22.15 -9.51
N ALA A 30 -6.52 21.01 -9.54
CA ALA A 30 -7.10 19.70 -9.80
C ALA A 30 -8.16 19.33 -8.75
N LYS A 31 -7.91 19.59 -7.47
CA LYS A 31 -8.91 19.42 -6.41
C LYS A 31 -10.12 20.34 -6.58
N LYS A 32 -9.88 21.61 -6.97
CA LYS A 32 -10.94 22.60 -7.16
C LYS A 32 -11.89 22.25 -8.31
N TYR A 33 -11.34 21.72 -9.42
CA TYR A 33 -12.12 21.42 -10.63
C TYR A 33 -12.39 19.92 -10.83
N HIS A 34 -12.16 19.09 -9.79
CA HIS A 34 -12.37 17.65 -9.85
C HIS A 34 -13.82 17.31 -10.18
N PRO A 35 -14.11 16.36 -11.10
CA PRO A 35 -15.47 15.99 -11.47
C PRO A 35 -16.33 15.50 -10.30
N ASP A 36 -15.71 14.82 -9.29
CA ASP A 36 -16.44 14.34 -8.10
C ASP A 36 -16.92 15.49 -7.20
N TYR A 37 -16.21 16.63 -7.18
CA TYR A 37 -16.61 17.81 -6.43
C TYR A 37 -17.49 18.76 -7.21
N ASN A 38 -17.54 18.63 -8.57
CA ASN A 38 -18.30 19.47 -9.48
C ASN A 38 -19.08 18.61 -10.49
N PRO A 39 -19.99 17.73 -10.04
CA PRO A 39 -20.70 16.83 -10.93
C PRO A 39 -21.59 17.60 -11.91
N GLY A 40 -21.36 17.42 -13.23
CA GLY A 40 -22.17 18.04 -14.29
C GLY A 40 -21.78 19.47 -14.67
N ASP A 41 -20.79 20.10 -14.03
CA ASP A 41 -20.29 21.41 -14.41
C ASP A 41 -19.29 21.31 -15.59
N LYS A 42 -19.77 21.61 -16.80
CA LYS A 42 -18.97 21.64 -18.03
C LYS A 42 -17.82 22.65 -17.99
N LYS A 43 -17.94 23.74 -17.21
CA LYS A 43 -16.86 24.71 -17.05
C LYS A 43 -15.74 24.17 -16.15
N ALA A 44 -16.11 23.49 -15.06
CA ALA A 44 -15.14 22.83 -14.20
C ALA A 44 -14.39 21.72 -14.96
N GLU A 45 -15.10 20.93 -15.80
CA GLU A 45 -14.49 19.91 -16.65
C GLU A 45 -13.50 20.50 -17.66
N ALA A 46 -13.87 21.60 -18.34
CA ALA A 46 -12.98 22.28 -19.26
C ALA A 46 -11.74 22.83 -18.56
N ASN A 47 -11.90 23.48 -17.40
CA ASN A 47 -10.79 23.98 -16.63
C ASN A 47 -9.88 22.84 -16.11
N PHE A 48 -10.45 21.70 -15.72
CA PHE A 48 -9.67 20.54 -15.31
C PHE A 48 -8.82 20.00 -16.44
N LYS A 49 -9.34 19.93 -17.66
CA LYS A 49 -8.60 19.54 -18.87
C LYS A 49 -7.43 20.48 -19.15
N GLU A 50 -7.69 21.80 -19.14
CA GLU A 50 -6.63 22.80 -19.34
C GLU A 50 -5.53 22.75 -18.27
N VAL A 51 -5.90 22.59 -17.01
CA VAL A 51 -4.95 22.48 -15.87
C VAL A 51 -4.11 21.21 -15.99
N SER A 52 -4.71 20.11 -16.42
CA SER A 52 -4.02 18.83 -16.62
C SER A 52 -3.06 18.87 -17.80
N GLU A 53 -3.45 19.50 -18.90
CA GLU A 53 -2.60 19.73 -20.08
C GLU A 53 -1.40 20.62 -19.72
N ALA A 54 -1.63 21.73 -19.03
CA ALA A 54 -0.57 22.63 -18.60
C ALA A 54 0.45 21.94 -17.67
N TYR A 55 -0.02 21.13 -16.73
CA TYR A 55 0.86 20.39 -15.83
C TYR A 55 1.67 19.32 -16.58
N ALA A 56 1.08 18.62 -17.53
CA ALA A 56 1.76 17.61 -18.33
C ALA A 56 2.98 18.16 -19.07
N VAL A 57 2.88 19.39 -19.55
CA VAL A 57 3.98 20.06 -20.27
C VAL A 57 5.00 20.66 -19.31
N LEU A 58 4.57 21.30 -18.21
CA LEU A 58 5.45 22.07 -17.32
C LEU A 58 6.10 21.22 -16.21
N ALA A 59 5.61 20.01 -15.92
CA ALA A 59 6.16 19.14 -14.90
C ALA A 59 7.46 18.45 -15.30
N ASN A 60 7.74 18.32 -16.58
CA ASN A 60 8.96 17.73 -17.12
C ASN A 60 9.88 18.81 -17.67
N ASP A 61 11.15 18.82 -17.23
CA ASP A 61 12.12 19.84 -17.59
C ASP A 61 12.39 19.91 -19.11
N GLU A 62 12.36 18.78 -19.82
CA GLU A 62 12.56 18.76 -21.27
C GLU A 62 11.36 19.33 -22.03
N SER A 63 10.15 18.94 -21.64
CA SER A 63 8.91 19.44 -22.23
C SER A 63 8.72 20.92 -21.94
N ARG A 64 9.07 21.35 -20.71
CA ARG A 64 9.06 22.75 -20.30
C ARG A 64 10.01 23.61 -21.16
N LYS A 65 11.26 23.16 -21.35
CA LYS A 65 12.23 23.85 -22.21
C LYS A 65 11.74 23.98 -23.67
N LYS A 66 11.12 22.93 -24.19
CA LYS A 66 10.50 22.96 -25.53
C LYS A 66 9.34 23.96 -25.59
N TYR A 67 8.49 23.95 -24.58
CA TYR A 67 7.39 24.91 -24.47
C TYR A 67 7.89 26.36 -24.34
N ASP A 68 8.90 26.60 -23.49
CA ASP A 68 9.49 27.93 -23.29
C ASP A 68 10.16 28.48 -24.58
N THR A 69 10.67 27.59 -25.44
CA THR A 69 11.32 27.98 -26.70
C THR A 69 10.32 28.16 -27.83
N PHE A 70 9.33 27.31 -27.99
CA PHE A 70 8.45 27.22 -29.13
C PHE A 70 6.97 27.54 -28.83
N GLY A 71 6.62 27.74 -27.59
CA GLY A 71 5.22 27.95 -27.13
C GLY A 71 4.32 26.78 -27.50
N HIS A 72 3.07 27.04 -27.79
CA HIS A 72 2.07 26.04 -28.23
C HIS A 72 2.33 25.45 -29.62
N GLN A 73 3.30 26.01 -30.40
CA GLN A 73 3.62 25.61 -31.77
C GLN A 73 4.92 24.78 -31.85
N GLY A 74 5.19 23.88 -30.91
CA GLY A 74 6.41 23.08 -30.87
C GLY A 74 6.75 22.40 -32.22
N PRO A 75 8.05 22.10 -32.52
CA PRO A 75 8.50 21.49 -33.75
C PRO A 75 7.89 20.10 -33.93
N GLY A 76 6.92 19.98 -34.83
CA GLY A 76 6.19 18.74 -35.14
C GLY A 76 4.70 18.76 -34.83
N ALA A 77 4.17 19.84 -34.25
CA ALA A 77 2.75 20.03 -34.08
C ALA A 77 2.10 20.49 -35.37
N GLY A 78 1.57 19.54 -36.14
CA GLY A 78 0.53 19.85 -37.14
C GLY A 78 -0.70 20.45 -36.41
N PRO A 79 -1.61 21.13 -37.13
CA PRO A 79 -2.77 21.79 -36.54
C PRO A 79 -3.68 20.74 -35.85
N GLY A 80 -3.62 20.68 -34.55
CA GLY A 80 -4.55 19.88 -33.74
C GLY A 80 -3.92 18.79 -32.93
N PHE A 81 -3.23 19.15 -31.86
CA PHE A 81 -3.20 18.26 -30.70
C PHE A 81 -4.59 18.34 -30.05
N ASP A 82 -5.48 17.49 -30.54
CA ASP A 82 -6.86 17.41 -30.07
C ASP A 82 -6.92 16.39 -28.92
N PHE A 83 -6.92 16.90 -27.71
CA PHE A 83 -7.18 16.12 -26.50
C PHE A 83 -8.66 15.73 -26.35
N SER A 84 -9.51 16.04 -27.36
CA SER A 84 -10.96 15.76 -27.33
C SER A 84 -11.29 14.26 -27.40
N GLY A 85 -10.32 13.42 -27.81
CA GLY A 85 -10.46 11.96 -27.85
C GLY A 85 -10.09 11.24 -26.56
N PHE A 86 -9.66 11.96 -25.54
CA PHE A 86 -9.27 11.32 -24.27
C PHE A 86 -10.50 11.05 -23.42
N ASP A 87 -10.96 9.79 -23.43
CA ASP A 87 -12.10 9.34 -22.62
C ASP A 87 -11.68 9.16 -21.15
N PHE A 88 -11.86 10.22 -20.37
CA PHE A 88 -11.65 10.23 -18.92
C PHE A 88 -12.56 9.25 -18.15
N ARG A 89 -13.56 8.64 -18.83
CA ARG A 89 -14.46 7.63 -18.22
C ARG A 89 -13.74 6.33 -17.91
N ASN A 90 -12.73 5.95 -18.69
CA ASN A 90 -11.95 4.73 -18.44
C ASN A 90 -10.95 4.87 -17.28
N MET A 91 -10.67 6.08 -16.82
CA MET A 91 -9.82 6.36 -15.65
C MET A 91 -10.55 6.11 -14.31
N ARG A 92 -11.85 5.83 -14.36
CA ARG A 92 -12.72 5.59 -13.20
C ARG A 92 -12.50 4.22 -12.52
N GLY A 93 -11.72 3.32 -13.12
CA GLY A 93 -11.52 1.95 -12.64
C GLY A 93 -10.41 1.77 -11.61
N ASN A 94 -9.55 2.75 -11.33
CA ASN A 94 -8.37 2.55 -10.48
C ASN A 94 -8.21 3.56 -9.33
N TYR A 95 -9.30 4.23 -8.92
CA TYR A 95 -9.35 5.01 -7.69
C TYR A 95 -9.92 4.16 -6.56
N SER A 96 -9.13 3.24 -6.01
CA SER A 96 -9.38 2.67 -4.70
C SER A 96 -8.36 3.25 -3.71
N SER A 97 -8.87 4.12 -2.84
CA SER A 97 -8.44 4.41 -1.48
C SER A 97 -6.96 4.14 -1.12
N GLY A 98 -6.21 5.20 -0.89
CA GLY A 98 -4.94 5.11 -0.15
C GLY A 98 -3.74 5.68 -0.91
N GLY A 99 -3.30 6.83 -0.44
CA GLY A 99 -2.06 7.57 -0.61
C GLY A 99 -0.98 7.04 -1.54
N GLU A 100 -0.47 7.96 -2.36
CA GLU A 100 0.84 7.86 -3.03
C GLU A 100 1.00 6.80 -4.13
N THR A 101 0.42 7.03 -5.31
CA THR A 101 1.06 6.60 -6.57
C THR A 101 0.42 7.27 -7.78
N PHE A 102 0.58 8.57 -7.92
CA PHE A 102 0.21 9.29 -9.16
C PHE A 102 1.37 9.35 -10.16
N SER A 103 2.47 8.65 -9.92
CA SER A 103 3.71 8.79 -10.69
C SER A 103 3.86 7.83 -11.88
N GLY A 104 3.12 6.74 -11.96
CA GLY A 104 3.39 5.69 -12.95
C GLY A 104 2.53 5.75 -14.21
N SER A 105 1.25 6.10 -14.09
CA SER A 105 0.30 5.92 -15.21
C SER A 105 0.23 7.10 -16.18
N PHE A 106 0.50 8.31 -15.70
CA PHE A 106 0.45 9.51 -16.58
C PHE A 106 1.76 9.72 -17.35
N GLY A 107 2.90 9.36 -16.73
CA GLY A 107 4.22 9.38 -17.38
C GLY A 107 4.32 8.35 -18.49
N ASP A 108 3.74 7.18 -18.31
CA ASP A 108 3.72 6.11 -19.33
C ASP A 108 2.85 6.48 -20.54
N ILE A 109 1.69 7.08 -20.30
CA ILE A 109 0.80 7.58 -21.37
C ILE A 109 1.45 8.75 -22.12
N LEU A 110 2.16 9.62 -21.40
CA LEU A 110 2.87 10.73 -22.02
C LEU A 110 4.10 10.27 -22.80
N SER A 111 4.81 9.24 -22.35
CA SER A 111 5.94 8.64 -23.07
C SER A 111 5.49 7.90 -24.35
N GLU A 112 4.32 7.25 -24.31
CA GLU A 112 3.72 6.60 -25.47
C GLU A 112 3.20 7.60 -26.51
N LEU A 113 2.69 8.74 -26.04
CA LEU A 113 2.20 9.82 -26.89
C LEU A 113 3.33 10.68 -27.49
N PHE A 114 4.41 10.93 -26.74
CA PHE A 114 5.57 11.73 -27.18
C PHE A 114 6.76 10.90 -27.66
N GLY A 115 6.82 9.61 -27.30
CA GLY A 115 7.85 8.66 -27.71
C GLY A 115 7.66 8.07 -29.11
N GLY A 116 6.65 8.49 -29.80
CA GLY A 116 6.43 8.40 -31.22
C GLY A 116 6.62 7.08 -31.91
N ARG A 117 5.60 6.59 -32.53
CA ARG A 117 5.65 5.89 -33.82
C ARG A 117 5.94 4.40 -33.81
N GLY A 118 4.89 3.65 -33.72
CA GLY A 118 4.88 2.24 -34.06
C GLY A 118 3.47 1.72 -34.28
N GLY A 119 2.74 2.36 -35.21
CA GLY A 119 1.42 1.88 -35.64
C GLY A 119 1.53 0.52 -36.33
N ARG A 120 0.96 -0.50 -35.73
CA ARG A 120 0.58 -1.73 -36.44
C ARG A 120 -0.83 -1.57 -37.00
N ALA A 121 -0.92 -1.06 -38.22
CA ALA A 121 -2.09 -1.24 -39.06
C ALA A 121 -1.97 -2.58 -39.78
N ARG A 122 -2.93 -3.45 -39.53
CA ARG A 122 -3.13 -4.74 -40.21
C ARG A 122 -4.11 -4.51 -41.39
N GLY A 123 -3.71 -4.86 -42.59
CA GLY A 123 -4.68 -5.11 -43.67
C GLY A 123 -4.35 -4.54 -45.03
N GLY A 124 -4.12 -5.39 -46.02
CA GLY A 124 -4.52 -5.19 -47.39
C GLY A 124 -3.45 -4.82 -48.42
N GLY A 125 -3.12 -5.76 -49.22
CA GLY A 125 -2.39 -5.90 -50.45
C GLY A 125 -2.22 -4.69 -51.40
N GLY A 126 -1.08 -4.67 -52.08
CA GLY A 126 -0.83 -3.77 -53.20
C GLY A 126 0.64 -3.76 -53.61
N ARG A 127 0.88 -4.37 -54.71
CA ARG A 127 2.14 -4.52 -55.48
C ARG A 127 2.78 -3.19 -55.81
N GLY A 128 4.13 -3.12 -55.80
CA GLY A 128 4.84 -2.19 -56.70
C GLY A 128 6.13 -1.56 -56.13
N GLN A 129 7.21 -2.21 -56.36
CA GLN A 129 8.57 -1.77 -56.77
C GLN A 129 9.42 -0.76 -55.97
N PRO A 130 10.74 -0.82 -56.16
CA PRO A 130 11.75 -0.52 -55.19
C PRO A 130 12.43 0.82 -55.44
N PHE A 131 12.67 1.58 -54.40
CA PHE A 131 13.68 2.63 -54.46
C PHE A 131 14.63 2.48 -53.27
N GLY A 132 15.86 2.26 -53.66
CA GLY A 132 16.96 1.89 -52.83
C GLY A 132 17.49 2.99 -51.92
N GLY A 133 18.10 2.53 -50.86
CA GLY A 133 19.34 3.05 -50.35
C GLY A 133 19.28 4.36 -49.58
N PHE A 134 19.16 4.29 -48.26
CA PHE A 134 20.11 5.07 -47.48
C PHE A 134 20.34 4.34 -46.12
N GLY A 135 21.60 4.08 -45.92
CA GLY A 135 22.16 3.21 -44.93
C GLY A 135 21.89 3.58 -43.49
N GLY A 136 21.85 2.55 -42.70
CA GLY A 136 22.41 2.40 -41.36
C GLY A 136 22.31 3.60 -40.44
N PHE A 137 21.21 3.69 -39.68
CA PHE A 137 21.31 4.26 -38.36
C PHE A 137 20.88 3.19 -37.38
N GLY A 138 21.86 2.79 -36.54
CA GLY A 138 21.85 1.72 -35.62
C GLY A 138 20.53 1.61 -34.84
N GLY A 139 20.08 0.37 -34.73
CA GLY A 139 19.01 0.02 -33.82
C GLY A 139 19.31 0.60 -32.45
N PHE A 140 18.48 1.54 -32.02
CA PHE A 140 18.35 1.84 -30.63
C PHE A 140 17.70 0.59 -30.02
N GLU A 141 18.52 -0.39 -29.63
CA GLU A 141 18.12 -1.43 -28.72
C GLU A 141 17.59 -0.72 -27.47
N ASP A 142 16.31 -0.93 -27.18
CA ASP A 142 15.65 -0.40 -26.01
C ASP A 142 16.48 -0.78 -24.76
N PRO A 143 17.03 0.17 -23.99
CA PRO A 143 17.84 -0.16 -22.82
C PRO A 143 17.06 -1.02 -21.80
N ALA A 144 15.72 -0.98 -21.82
CA ALA A 144 14.85 -1.83 -21.02
C ALA A 144 14.82 -3.29 -21.49
N ALA A 145 15.13 -3.57 -22.79
CA ALA A 145 15.19 -4.94 -23.32
C ALA A 145 16.48 -5.69 -22.92
N LEU A 146 17.47 -4.98 -22.38
CA LEU A 146 18.76 -5.53 -21.96
C LEU A 146 18.90 -5.74 -20.46
N GLY A 147 17.96 -5.22 -19.67
CA GLY A 147 17.90 -5.38 -18.21
C GLY A 147 17.41 -6.76 -17.79
N GLY A 148 17.82 -7.18 -16.60
CA GLY A 148 17.31 -8.41 -15.96
C GLY A 148 15.83 -8.27 -15.59
N ARG A 149 15.13 -9.39 -15.52
CA ARG A 149 13.71 -9.45 -15.12
C ARG A 149 13.58 -9.37 -13.60
N ASP A 150 12.45 -8.82 -13.15
CA ASP A 150 12.09 -8.87 -11.74
C ASP A 150 11.68 -10.30 -11.35
N LEU A 151 12.13 -10.74 -10.19
CA LEU A 151 11.77 -12.01 -9.60
C LEU A 151 10.70 -11.81 -8.54
N GLN A 152 9.65 -12.63 -8.57
CA GLN A 152 8.61 -12.65 -7.55
C GLN A 152 8.75 -13.86 -6.67
N TYR A 153 8.74 -13.64 -5.35
CA TYR A 153 8.86 -14.69 -4.35
C TYR A 153 7.78 -14.52 -3.28
N ARG A 154 7.28 -15.65 -2.75
CA ARG A 154 6.43 -15.65 -1.56
C ARG A 154 7.24 -16.17 -0.38
N MET A 155 7.18 -15.46 0.72
CA MET A 155 7.91 -15.82 1.93
C MET A 155 6.96 -15.85 3.12
N ALA A 156 6.85 -17.03 3.76
CA ALA A 156 6.21 -17.14 5.06
C ALA A 156 7.16 -16.65 6.15
N ILE A 157 6.67 -15.80 7.05
CA ILE A 157 7.42 -15.30 8.19
C ILE A 157 6.64 -15.54 9.48
N ASP A 158 7.39 -15.74 10.56
CA ASP A 158 6.84 -15.83 11.90
C ASP A 158 6.12 -14.53 12.32
N PHE A 159 5.04 -14.67 13.08
CA PHE A 159 4.25 -13.56 13.59
C PHE A 159 5.09 -12.54 14.40
N MET A 160 6.02 -13.03 15.23
CA MET A 160 6.86 -12.16 16.06
C MET A 160 7.81 -11.33 15.22
N LEU A 161 8.35 -11.90 14.14
CA LEU A 161 9.18 -11.20 13.16
C LEU A 161 8.35 -10.14 12.41
N ALA A 162 7.11 -10.46 12.02
CA ALA A 162 6.21 -9.50 11.38
C ALA A 162 5.84 -8.35 12.31
N ALA A 163 5.59 -8.64 13.61
CA ALA A 163 5.20 -7.65 14.60
C ALA A 163 6.35 -6.71 14.99
N LYS A 164 7.53 -7.26 15.28
CA LYS A 164 8.71 -6.51 15.79
C LYS A 164 9.58 -5.95 14.66
N GLY A 165 9.50 -6.55 13.49
CA GLY A 165 10.47 -6.36 12.42
C GLY A 165 11.80 -7.06 12.72
N GLY A 166 12.64 -7.11 11.73
CA GLY A 166 13.95 -7.77 11.86
C GLY A 166 14.61 -8.03 10.52
N VAL A 167 15.58 -8.90 10.53
CA VAL A 167 16.27 -9.37 9.31
C VAL A 167 16.14 -10.88 9.25
N THR A 168 15.71 -11.36 8.09
CA THR A 168 15.67 -12.80 7.79
C THR A 168 16.46 -13.08 6.53
N LYS A 169 16.75 -14.34 6.26
CA LYS A 169 17.48 -14.79 5.07
C LYS A 169 16.53 -15.55 4.16
N LEU A 170 16.53 -15.20 2.89
CA LEU A 170 15.81 -15.90 1.85
C LEU A 170 16.79 -16.57 0.90
N GLN A 171 16.62 -17.86 0.65
CA GLN A 171 17.37 -18.57 -0.38
C GLN A 171 16.62 -18.42 -1.70
N VAL A 172 17.28 -17.82 -2.68
CA VAL A 172 16.73 -17.59 -4.02
C VAL A 172 17.52 -18.44 -5.01
N PRO A 173 16.92 -19.44 -5.65
CA PRO A 173 17.60 -20.22 -6.68
C PRO A 173 17.90 -19.33 -7.89
N ARG A 174 19.15 -19.32 -8.33
CA ARG A 174 19.61 -18.63 -9.54
C ARG A 174 20.51 -19.57 -10.32
N GLU A 175 20.23 -19.75 -11.61
CA GLU A 175 21.11 -20.43 -12.59
C GLU A 175 22.03 -21.53 -12.02
N GLY A 176 21.45 -22.47 -11.24
CA GLY A 176 22.19 -23.59 -10.63
C GLY A 176 22.96 -23.27 -9.34
N ARG A 177 22.76 -22.07 -8.74
CA ARG A 177 23.29 -21.68 -7.42
C ARG A 177 22.16 -21.15 -6.53
N GLU A 178 22.27 -21.36 -5.24
CA GLU A 178 21.39 -20.76 -4.24
C GLU A 178 22.05 -19.50 -3.69
N ASP A 179 21.48 -18.34 -4.01
CA ASP A 179 21.89 -17.07 -3.43
C ASP A 179 21.12 -16.80 -2.14
N THR A 180 21.83 -16.52 -1.05
CA THR A 180 21.22 -16.10 0.21
C THR A 180 21.05 -14.59 0.23
N VAL A 181 19.82 -14.13 0.19
CA VAL A 181 19.47 -12.71 0.25
C VAL A 181 18.98 -12.34 1.64
N SER A 182 19.61 -11.33 2.27
CA SER A 182 19.14 -10.77 3.54
C SER A 182 17.97 -9.85 3.29
N VAL A 183 16.82 -10.18 3.88
CA VAL A 183 15.55 -9.44 3.75
C VAL A 183 15.27 -8.70 5.05
N ARG A 184 15.16 -7.39 4.99
CA ARG A 184 14.77 -6.57 6.14
C ARG A 184 13.26 -6.41 6.18
N ILE A 185 12.64 -7.02 7.19
CA ILE A 185 11.20 -6.93 7.45
C ILE A 185 10.92 -5.70 8.32
N PRO A 186 10.09 -4.75 7.89
CA PRO A 186 9.69 -3.63 8.72
C PRO A 186 8.76 -4.09 9.84
N ALA A 187 8.84 -3.44 11.02
CA ALA A 187 7.92 -3.71 12.12
C ALA A 187 6.48 -3.39 11.72
N GLY A 188 5.57 -4.32 11.99
CA GLY A 188 4.16 -4.20 11.63
C GLY A 188 3.87 -4.34 10.14
N VAL A 189 4.69 -5.11 9.41
CA VAL A 189 4.39 -5.49 8.02
C VAL A 189 3.02 -6.15 7.93
N ASP A 190 2.27 -5.86 6.87
CA ASP A 190 0.93 -6.43 6.68
C ASP A 190 1.00 -7.73 5.87
N ASN A 191 0.03 -8.63 6.09
CA ASN A 191 -0.06 -9.87 5.30
C ASN A 191 -0.33 -9.55 3.82
N GLY A 192 0.41 -10.19 2.90
CA GLY A 192 0.36 -9.90 1.47
C GLY A 192 1.17 -8.66 1.05
N GLN A 193 1.82 -7.96 1.97
CA GLN A 193 2.65 -6.81 1.63
C GLN A 193 3.88 -7.24 0.83
N THR A 194 4.17 -6.51 -0.26
CA THR A 194 5.35 -6.76 -1.10
C THR A 194 6.55 -5.93 -0.65
N ILE A 195 7.67 -6.60 -0.42
CA ILE A 195 8.97 -5.98 -0.11
C ILE A 195 9.86 -6.06 -1.36
N ARG A 196 10.31 -4.90 -1.86
CA ARG A 196 11.20 -4.79 -3.02
C ARG A 196 12.66 -4.70 -2.59
N ILE A 197 13.48 -5.56 -3.15
CA ILE A 197 14.94 -5.52 -2.96
C ILE A 197 15.59 -5.23 -4.31
N LYS A 198 16.15 -4.03 -4.42
CA LYS A 198 16.72 -3.53 -5.67
C LYS A 198 17.93 -4.34 -6.12
N GLY A 199 17.99 -4.64 -7.43
CA GLY A 199 19.11 -5.31 -8.07
C GLY A 199 19.30 -6.77 -7.63
N LYS A 200 18.26 -7.40 -7.06
CA LYS A 200 18.27 -8.81 -6.64
C LYS A 200 17.33 -9.69 -7.47
N GLY A 201 16.89 -9.23 -8.64
CA GLY A 201 16.19 -9.98 -9.67
C GLY A 201 17.13 -10.79 -10.58
N GLU A 202 16.70 -11.20 -11.75
CA GLU A 202 17.53 -11.86 -12.75
C GLU A 202 18.58 -10.90 -13.31
N VAL A 203 19.73 -11.45 -13.70
CA VAL A 203 20.77 -10.67 -14.36
C VAL A 203 20.47 -10.63 -15.86
N GLY A 204 20.36 -9.44 -16.41
CA GLY A 204 20.21 -9.27 -17.85
C GLY A 204 21.51 -9.52 -18.62
N PRO A 205 21.46 -9.87 -19.90
CA PRO A 205 22.63 -10.18 -20.71
C PRO A 205 23.59 -8.99 -20.88
N ARG A 206 23.12 -7.74 -20.81
CA ARG A 206 23.94 -6.51 -20.96
C ARG A 206 23.45 -5.34 -20.10
N GLY A 207 22.53 -5.55 -19.16
CA GLY A 207 21.94 -4.48 -18.33
C GLY A 207 22.02 -4.77 -16.84
N PRO A 208 21.52 -3.86 -16.00
CA PRO A 208 21.43 -4.08 -14.57
C PRO A 208 20.47 -5.24 -14.25
N ALA A 209 20.74 -5.93 -13.15
CA ALA A 209 19.81 -6.95 -12.64
C ALA A 209 18.46 -6.32 -12.29
N GLY A 210 17.37 -7.05 -12.54
CA GLY A 210 16.03 -6.70 -12.09
C GLY A 210 15.94 -6.67 -10.56
N ASP A 211 14.75 -6.48 -10.03
CA ASP A 211 14.49 -6.42 -8.60
C ASP A 211 13.88 -7.73 -8.09
N LEU A 212 14.03 -7.98 -6.80
CA LEU A 212 13.36 -9.08 -6.14
C LEU A 212 12.15 -8.53 -5.36
N LEU A 213 10.98 -9.01 -5.73
CA LEU A 213 9.69 -8.67 -5.12
C LEU A 213 9.27 -9.83 -4.21
N ILE A 214 9.18 -9.58 -2.91
CA ILE A 214 8.85 -10.60 -1.92
C ILE A 214 7.47 -10.30 -1.34
N GLU A 215 6.50 -11.14 -1.65
CA GLU A 215 5.18 -11.14 -1.02
C GLU A 215 5.28 -11.85 0.33
N VAL A 216 4.98 -11.14 1.40
CA VAL A 216 5.08 -11.65 2.77
C VAL A 216 3.78 -12.31 3.20
N THR A 217 3.84 -13.57 3.65
CA THR A 217 2.73 -14.27 4.29
C THR A 217 3.06 -14.44 5.77
N ILE A 218 2.14 -14.02 6.66
CA ILE A 218 2.36 -14.07 8.12
C ILE A 218 1.72 -15.36 8.65
N GLU A 219 2.51 -16.18 9.33
CA GLU A 219 2.01 -17.38 10.00
C GLU A 219 1.16 -17.03 11.23
N PRO A 220 0.05 -17.74 11.47
CA PRO A 220 -0.79 -17.49 12.64
C PRO A 220 -0.03 -17.79 13.93
N HIS A 221 -0.20 -16.95 14.97
CA HIS A 221 0.42 -17.16 16.26
C HIS A 221 -0.52 -17.91 17.22
N LYS A 222 0.05 -18.72 18.10
CA LYS A 222 -0.72 -19.55 19.04
C LYS A 222 -1.54 -18.72 20.06
N PHE A 223 -1.01 -17.57 20.48
CA PHE A 223 -1.61 -16.78 21.57
C PHE A 223 -2.12 -15.42 21.09
N PHE A 224 -1.57 -14.86 20.02
CA PHE A 224 -1.91 -13.53 19.55
C PHE A 224 -2.71 -13.57 18.26
N LYS A 225 -3.74 -12.76 18.22
CA LYS A 225 -4.45 -12.37 17.00
C LYS A 225 -4.19 -10.89 16.75
N ARG A 226 -3.99 -10.50 15.51
CA ARG A 226 -3.69 -9.12 15.13
C ARG A 226 -4.87 -8.51 14.39
N GLU A 227 -5.22 -7.27 14.74
CA GLU A 227 -6.17 -6.44 13.99
C GLU A 227 -5.55 -5.03 13.85
N GLY A 228 -5.06 -4.73 12.65
CA GLY A 228 -4.29 -3.50 12.42
C GLY A 228 -2.98 -3.46 13.23
N LEU A 229 -2.87 -2.54 14.19
CA LEU A 229 -1.75 -2.44 15.12
C LEU A 229 -2.06 -3.06 16.48
N ASP A 230 -3.33 -3.33 16.75
CA ASP A 230 -3.77 -3.90 18.01
C ASP A 230 -3.57 -5.41 18.04
N LEU A 231 -3.31 -5.90 19.24
CA LEU A 231 -3.14 -7.31 19.53
C LEU A 231 -4.25 -7.80 20.46
N PHE A 232 -4.71 -9.01 20.23
CA PHE A 232 -5.70 -9.70 21.03
C PHE A 232 -5.11 -11.00 21.55
N CYS A 233 -5.30 -11.28 22.83
CA CYS A 233 -4.96 -12.57 23.41
C CYS A 233 -5.99 -13.00 24.42
N THR A 234 -6.07 -14.31 24.68
CA THR A 234 -6.92 -14.88 25.71
C THR A 234 -6.07 -15.25 26.91
N LEU A 235 -6.47 -14.78 28.10
CA LEU A 235 -5.81 -15.06 29.36
C LEU A 235 -6.70 -15.95 30.23
N PRO A 236 -6.31 -17.20 30.47
CA PRO A 236 -7.01 -18.06 31.43
C PRO A 236 -6.69 -17.60 32.84
N ILE A 237 -7.73 -17.44 33.67
CA ILE A 237 -7.64 -17.16 35.10
C ILE A 237 -8.48 -18.17 35.87
N THR A 238 -8.17 -18.34 37.14
CA THR A 238 -8.94 -19.20 38.04
C THR A 238 -10.22 -18.51 38.52
N ILE A 239 -11.16 -19.30 39.07
CA ILE A 239 -12.37 -18.77 39.73
C ILE A 239 -12.01 -17.83 40.88
N ALA A 240 -11.02 -18.20 41.69
CA ALA A 240 -10.58 -17.38 42.83
C ALA A 240 -10.01 -16.03 42.36
N GLU A 241 -9.19 -16.01 41.29
CA GLU A 241 -8.67 -14.78 40.71
C GLU A 241 -9.77 -13.91 40.11
N ALA A 242 -10.81 -14.51 39.52
CA ALA A 242 -11.95 -13.79 38.97
C ALA A 242 -12.80 -13.15 40.09
N VAL A 243 -13.06 -13.86 41.19
CA VAL A 243 -13.92 -13.40 42.28
C VAL A 243 -13.20 -12.39 43.18
N LEU A 244 -11.98 -12.72 43.62
CA LEU A 244 -11.23 -11.92 44.60
C LEU A 244 -10.39 -10.83 43.98
N GLY A 245 -10.17 -10.89 42.67
CA GLY A 245 -9.18 -10.08 41.98
C GLY A 245 -7.76 -10.61 42.18
N ALA A 246 -6.90 -10.35 41.27
CA ALA A 246 -5.50 -10.78 41.32
C ALA A 246 -4.58 -9.91 40.46
N LYS A 247 -3.27 -10.01 40.72
CA LYS A 247 -2.24 -9.54 39.80
C LYS A 247 -1.69 -10.73 39.03
N VAL A 248 -1.92 -10.76 37.73
CA VAL A 248 -1.51 -11.87 36.85
C VAL A 248 -0.60 -11.38 35.74
N GLN A 249 0.23 -12.27 35.18
CA GLN A 249 1.08 -11.94 34.06
C GLN A 249 0.38 -12.25 32.76
N ALA A 250 0.18 -11.23 31.92
CA ALA A 250 -0.30 -11.37 30.56
C ALA A 250 0.89 -11.41 29.59
N PRO A 251 0.85 -12.25 28.54
CA PRO A 251 1.89 -12.27 27.51
C PRO A 251 1.86 -10.99 26.68
N THR A 252 3.02 -10.47 26.32
CA THR A 252 3.18 -9.38 25.35
C THR A 252 4.24 -9.74 24.32
N LEU A 253 4.40 -8.91 23.27
CA LEU A 253 5.48 -9.10 22.32
C LEU A 253 6.85 -9.13 23.00
N ASP A 254 7.05 -8.32 24.05
CA ASP A 254 8.35 -8.13 24.72
C ASP A 254 8.54 -8.93 26.00
N GLY A 255 7.67 -9.92 26.25
CA GLY A 255 7.67 -10.72 27.45
C GLY A 255 6.34 -10.61 28.22
N GLY A 256 6.35 -10.84 29.54
CA GLY A 256 5.17 -10.74 30.39
C GLY A 256 4.97 -9.32 30.93
N VAL A 257 3.73 -8.88 31.04
CA VAL A 257 3.32 -7.67 31.76
C VAL A 257 2.36 -8.05 32.89
N THR A 258 2.57 -7.48 34.07
CA THR A 258 1.64 -7.67 35.17
C THR A 258 0.40 -6.80 34.99
N ILE A 259 -0.77 -7.42 34.92
CA ILE A 259 -2.06 -6.74 34.86
C ILE A 259 -2.86 -7.03 36.16
N THR A 260 -3.71 -6.10 36.54
CA THR A 260 -4.61 -6.27 37.68
C THR A 260 -5.98 -6.71 37.19
N ILE A 261 -6.42 -7.87 37.65
CA ILE A 261 -7.77 -8.37 37.44
C ILE A 261 -8.64 -7.80 38.59
N PRO A 262 -9.66 -6.98 38.27
CA PRO A 262 -10.57 -6.48 39.30
C PRO A 262 -11.40 -7.62 39.97
N PRO A 263 -11.79 -7.50 41.22
CA PRO A 263 -12.73 -8.44 41.85
C PRO A 263 -14.06 -8.46 41.05
N GLY A 264 -14.65 -9.64 40.91
CA GLY A 264 -15.91 -9.84 40.20
C GLY A 264 -15.77 -9.78 38.65
N THR A 265 -14.56 -9.99 38.12
CA THR A 265 -14.31 -10.03 36.67
C THR A 265 -15.09 -11.19 36.04
N GLN A 266 -15.83 -10.88 34.99
CA GLN A 266 -16.64 -11.85 34.24
C GLN A 266 -15.83 -12.51 33.12
N GLY A 267 -16.16 -13.77 32.78
CA GLY A 267 -15.64 -14.44 31.61
C GLY A 267 -16.00 -13.67 30.34
N GLY A 268 -15.04 -13.51 29.42
CA GLY A 268 -15.19 -12.71 28.19
C GLY A 268 -14.89 -11.21 28.36
N GLN A 269 -14.72 -10.73 29.60
CA GLN A 269 -14.34 -9.35 29.85
C GLN A 269 -12.96 -9.07 29.23
N THR A 270 -12.82 -7.92 28.56
CA THR A 270 -11.58 -7.54 27.88
C THR A 270 -10.89 -6.40 28.63
N LEU A 271 -9.62 -6.61 28.97
CA LEU A 271 -8.75 -5.62 29.61
C LEU A 271 -7.80 -5.04 28.57
N ARG A 272 -7.72 -3.71 28.49
CA ARG A 272 -6.83 -3.01 27.57
C ARG A 272 -5.51 -2.66 28.24
N VAL A 273 -4.41 -3.04 27.63
CA VAL A 273 -3.05 -2.68 28.05
C VAL A 273 -2.47 -1.75 27.01
N ARG A 274 -2.42 -0.47 27.35
CA ARG A 274 -2.02 0.59 26.42
C ARG A 274 -0.56 0.45 25.97
N GLY A 275 -0.31 0.72 24.68
CA GLY A 275 1.03 0.74 24.09
C GLY A 275 1.72 -0.64 24.08
N ARG A 276 0.97 -1.75 24.17
CA ARG A 276 1.51 -3.12 24.12
C ARG A 276 1.10 -3.88 22.85
N GLY A 277 0.59 -3.17 21.86
CA GLY A 277 0.38 -3.67 20.51
C GLY A 277 1.62 -3.59 19.65
N ILE A 278 1.43 -3.53 18.35
CA ILE A 278 2.51 -3.41 17.36
C ILE A 278 2.93 -1.94 17.25
N ARG A 279 4.25 -1.70 17.26
CA ARG A 279 4.83 -0.37 17.09
C ARG A 279 5.46 -0.24 15.71
N LYS A 280 4.95 0.66 14.87
CA LYS A 280 5.57 1.01 13.58
C LYS A 280 6.70 2.04 13.77
N LYS A 281 7.68 2.01 12.88
CA LYS A 281 8.83 2.95 12.88
C LYS A 281 8.42 4.43 12.86
N ALA A 282 7.27 4.74 12.26
CA ALA A 282 6.72 6.09 12.18
C ALA A 282 6.08 6.60 13.49
N GLY A 283 6.18 5.84 14.60
CA GLY A 283 5.66 6.21 15.91
C GLY A 283 4.22 5.83 16.17
N ALA A 284 3.52 5.23 15.21
CA ALA A 284 2.19 4.67 15.46
C ALA A 284 2.31 3.39 16.30
N GLU A 285 1.53 3.32 17.39
CA GLU A 285 1.55 2.23 18.36
C GLU A 285 0.12 1.75 18.63
N GLY A 286 -0.08 0.43 18.65
CA GLY A 286 -1.33 -0.21 19.01
C GLY A 286 -1.37 -0.62 20.49
N ASP A 287 -2.49 -1.21 20.90
CA ASP A 287 -2.73 -1.68 22.24
C ASP A 287 -2.85 -3.21 22.28
N LEU A 288 -2.74 -3.78 23.48
CA LEU A 288 -3.02 -5.18 23.70
C LEU A 288 -4.36 -5.32 24.43
N TYR A 289 -5.26 -6.10 23.85
CA TYR A 289 -6.56 -6.46 24.42
C TYR A 289 -6.50 -7.90 24.94
N VAL A 290 -6.69 -8.03 26.24
CA VAL A 290 -6.62 -9.29 26.96
C VAL A 290 -8.02 -9.74 27.31
N ALA A 291 -8.57 -10.73 26.60
CA ALA A 291 -9.85 -11.33 26.89
C ALA A 291 -9.68 -12.37 28.00
N VAL A 292 -10.40 -12.21 29.09
CA VAL A 292 -10.33 -13.10 30.25
C VAL A 292 -11.19 -14.34 30.03
N THR A 293 -10.64 -15.53 30.30
CA THR A 293 -11.40 -16.79 30.32
C THR A 293 -11.25 -17.45 31.66
N ILE A 294 -12.38 -17.75 32.30
CA ILE A 294 -12.38 -18.44 33.61
C ILE A 294 -12.22 -19.94 33.38
N VAL A 295 -11.21 -20.52 34.00
CA VAL A 295 -10.93 -21.96 33.92
C VAL A 295 -11.35 -22.63 35.20
N VAL A 296 -12.14 -23.70 35.08
CA VAL A 296 -12.60 -24.56 36.18
C VAL A 296 -11.76 -25.83 36.23
N PRO A 297 -11.36 -26.31 37.42
CA PRO A 297 -10.67 -27.57 37.57
C PRO A 297 -11.57 -28.75 37.14
N LYS A 298 -11.01 -29.70 36.38
CA LYS A 298 -11.76 -30.87 35.89
C LYS A 298 -12.12 -31.86 37.03
N ARG A 299 -11.37 -31.87 38.11
CA ARG A 299 -11.57 -32.77 39.23
C ARG A 299 -11.42 -31.95 40.51
N ILE A 300 -12.34 -32.16 41.46
CA ILE A 300 -12.33 -31.55 42.77
C ILE A 300 -12.67 -32.63 43.81
N ASP A 301 -12.14 -32.48 45.02
CA ASP A 301 -12.45 -33.35 46.17
C ASP A 301 -13.78 -32.96 46.82
N GLU A 302 -14.26 -33.81 47.76
CA GLU A 302 -15.54 -33.60 48.44
C GLU A 302 -15.55 -32.31 49.31
N LYS A 303 -14.41 -31.96 49.89
CA LYS A 303 -14.27 -30.73 50.67
C LYS A 303 -14.44 -29.49 49.78
N SER A 304 -13.80 -29.49 48.61
CA SER A 304 -13.92 -28.39 47.62
C SER A 304 -15.35 -28.28 47.07
N LYS A 305 -16.04 -29.41 46.87
CA LYS A 305 -17.45 -29.39 46.47
C LYS A 305 -18.33 -28.71 47.52
N SER A 306 -18.18 -29.07 48.79
CA SER A 306 -18.96 -28.48 49.89
C SER A 306 -18.72 -26.98 50.02
N LEU A 307 -17.45 -26.52 49.86
CA LEU A 307 -17.10 -25.09 49.88
C LEU A 307 -17.72 -24.33 48.71
N ILE A 308 -17.76 -24.91 47.54
CA ILE A 308 -18.39 -24.26 46.36
C ILE A 308 -19.91 -24.21 46.54
N GLN A 309 -20.53 -25.24 47.10
CA GLN A 309 -21.97 -25.25 47.41
C GLN A 309 -22.35 -24.22 48.48
N GLU A 310 -21.51 -24.05 49.49
CA GLU A 310 -21.67 -23.03 50.51
C GLU A 310 -21.54 -21.64 49.92
N PHE A 311 -20.50 -21.40 49.10
CA PHE A 311 -20.30 -20.15 48.37
C PHE A 311 -21.50 -19.78 47.48
N ASP A 312 -22.07 -20.74 46.73
CA ASP A 312 -23.22 -20.51 45.85
C ASP A 312 -24.48 -20.17 46.67
N ARG A 313 -24.65 -20.79 47.86
CA ARG A 313 -25.75 -20.50 48.77
C ARG A 313 -25.69 -19.09 49.35
N GLU A 314 -24.48 -18.65 49.71
CA GLU A 314 -24.25 -17.31 50.29
C GLU A 314 -24.26 -16.22 49.23
N ASN A 315 -24.00 -16.56 47.95
CA ASN A 315 -23.92 -15.64 46.84
C ASN A 315 -24.79 -16.08 45.62
N PRO A 316 -26.11 -16.14 45.82
CA PRO A 316 -26.99 -16.67 44.78
C PRO A 316 -26.99 -15.79 43.53
N LEU A 317 -26.79 -16.40 42.37
CA LEU A 317 -26.83 -15.76 41.05
C LEU A 317 -27.89 -16.41 40.16
N GLN A 318 -28.53 -15.63 39.33
CA GLN A 318 -29.49 -16.11 38.33
C GLN A 318 -29.01 -15.78 36.90
N PRO A 319 -27.93 -16.42 36.44
CA PRO A 319 -27.28 -16.06 35.18
C PRO A 319 -28.13 -16.34 33.92
N ARG A 320 -29.25 -17.05 34.07
CA ARG A 320 -30.19 -17.41 33.01
C ARG A 320 -31.53 -16.69 33.11
N ALA A 321 -31.68 -15.73 34.05
CA ALA A 321 -32.90 -14.92 34.16
C ALA A 321 -33.11 -14.15 32.85
N GLY A 322 -34.25 -14.33 32.19
CA GLY A 322 -34.59 -13.69 30.92
C GLY A 322 -34.05 -14.37 29.65
N LEU A 323 -33.40 -15.54 29.74
CA LEU A 323 -33.01 -16.30 28.58
C LEU A 323 -34.11 -17.21 28.02
N VAL A 324 -35.10 -17.52 28.84
CA VAL A 324 -36.26 -18.34 28.48
C VAL A 324 -37.50 -17.55 28.87
N GLU A 325 -38.12 -16.86 27.91
CA GLU A 325 -39.48 -16.36 27.96
C GLU A 325 -40.39 -17.21 27.09
#